data_5ca8e67c8e5f1fc2e07de2ef03bcdffb
#
_entry.id   5ca8e67c8e5f1fc2e07de2ef03bcdffb
#
_cell.length_a   1.000
_cell.length_b   1.000
_cell.length_c   1.000
_cell.angle_alpha   90.00
_cell.angle_beta   90.00
_cell.angle_gamma   90.00
#
_symmetry.space_group_name_H-M   'P 1'
#
loop_
_entity.id
_entity.type
_entity.pdbx_description
1 polymer ?
#
loop_
_entity_poly.entity_id
_entity_poly.type
_entity_poly.pdbx_seq_one_letter_code
_entity_poly.pdbx_strand_id
1 'polypeptide(L)'
;MFLGKRLAIVQRVILSTDPKERERALVELELQQVGDFEGLLEAMDGLPVIIRLLDPPLHEFLPSRLELEQEMLRRVRAGQPIDDLQAMSDQVARWEEDNPMLGLRGVRLGLMLKDLYRMQARAATTALTRRIQAGGDPHLEIMIPLVATAEELIRMREMIEEEIATATGSSGVELPIPIGTMIELPRAALTAGHIAQVADFFSFGTNDLTQMTYGLSRDDAEGLFLRDYLEQGILTSDPFQTIDRAGVGRLIRVATKEGRESNPNLTVGLCGEHGGDPDSIEFVHGLGLDYVSCSPPRVEGARLAAAQAALGDTESANRAD
;
A
#
# COMPACT_ATOMS: atom_id res chain seq x y z
N MET A 1 -8.96 -3.28 -7.99
CA MET A 1 -9.39 -1.93 -8.35
C MET A 1 -9.15 -1.61 -9.84
N PHE A 2 -8.06 -2.04 -10.46
CA PHE A 2 -7.62 -1.56 -11.78
C PHE A 2 -7.83 -2.55 -12.93
N LEU A 3 -8.60 -3.60 -12.76
CA LEU A 3 -8.82 -4.62 -13.79
C LEU A 3 -10.11 -4.38 -14.58
N GLY A 4 -10.02 -4.50 -15.91
CA GLY A 4 -11.17 -4.48 -16.81
C GLY A 4 -11.91 -3.13 -16.83
N LYS A 5 -13.23 -3.16 -16.67
CA LYS A 5 -14.10 -1.96 -16.75
C LYS A 5 -13.82 -0.90 -15.67
N ARG A 6 -13.19 -1.27 -14.56
CA ARG A 6 -12.90 -0.38 -13.43
C ARG A 6 -11.82 0.65 -13.77
N LEU A 7 -10.85 0.28 -14.59
CA LEU A 7 -9.80 1.19 -15.04
C LEU A 7 -10.41 2.45 -15.69
N ALA A 8 -11.42 2.27 -16.56
CA ALA A 8 -12.08 3.39 -17.20
C ALA A 8 -12.78 4.35 -16.21
N ILE A 9 -13.31 3.80 -15.08
CA ILE A 9 -13.93 4.63 -14.05
C ILE A 9 -12.86 5.43 -13.30
N VAL A 10 -11.74 4.80 -12.94
CA VAL A 10 -10.60 5.47 -12.29
C VAL A 10 -10.04 6.58 -13.19
N GLN A 11 -9.88 6.31 -14.47
CA GLN A 11 -9.46 7.32 -15.45
C GLN A 11 -10.42 8.52 -15.49
N ARG A 12 -11.74 8.29 -15.44
CA ARG A 12 -12.74 9.36 -15.36
C ARG A 12 -12.61 10.17 -14.07
N VAL A 13 -12.35 9.53 -12.92
CA VAL A 13 -12.11 10.22 -11.63
C VAL A 13 -10.90 11.16 -11.73
N ILE A 14 -9.79 10.69 -12.34
CA ILE A 14 -8.53 11.44 -12.41
C ILE A 14 -8.57 12.53 -13.48
N LEU A 15 -9.05 12.18 -14.68
CA LEU A 15 -8.96 13.05 -15.87
C LEU A 15 -10.14 14.00 -16.05
N SER A 16 -11.28 13.77 -15.37
CA SER A 16 -12.44 14.64 -15.54
C SER A 16 -12.20 16.05 -15.02
N THR A 17 -12.46 17.04 -15.85
CA THR A 17 -12.48 18.46 -15.50
C THR A 17 -13.85 18.93 -15.03
N ASP A 18 -14.91 18.14 -15.30
CA ASP A 18 -16.27 18.41 -14.81
C ASP A 18 -16.44 17.81 -13.39
N PRO A 19 -16.68 18.65 -12.35
CA PRO A 19 -16.89 18.16 -10.99
C PRO A 19 -18.05 17.16 -10.86
N LYS A 20 -19.12 17.34 -11.63
CA LYS A 20 -20.28 16.44 -11.58
C LYS A 20 -19.97 15.07 -12.18
N GLU A 21 -19.20 15.04 -13.25
CA GLU A 21 -18.76 13.77 -13.86
C GLU A 21 -17.79 13.05 -12.94
N ARG A 22 -16.86 13.77 -12.29
CA ARG A 22 -15.96 13.20 -11.29
C ARG A 22 -16.73 12.59 -10.12
N GLU A 23 -17.73 13.30 -9.58
CA GLU A 23 -18.58 12.83 -8.51
C GLU A 23 -19.34 11.55 -8.89
N ARG A 24 -19.92 11.50 -10.10
CA ARG A 24 -20.59 10.29 -10.61
C ARG A 24 -19.63 9.11 -10.72
N ALA A 25 -18.42 9.34 -11.22
CA ALA A 25 -17.40 8.31 -11.33
C ALA A 25 -16.94 7.81 -9.95
N LEU A 26 -16.81 8.70 -8.95
CA LEU A 26 -16.50 8.32 -7.58
C LEU A 26 -17.60 7.46 -6.97
N VAL A 27 -18.87 7.81 -7.13
CA VAL A 27 -20.00 7.00 -6.63
C VAL A 27 -20.04 5.63 -7.29
N GLU A 28 -19.79 5.54 -8.60
CA GLU A 28 -19.73 4.27 -9.33
C GLU A 28 -18.59 3.39 -8.82
N LEU A 29 -17.41 3.97 -8.55
CA LEU A 29 -16.25 3.28 -8.02
C LEU A 29 -16.48 2.82 -6.58
N GLU A 30 -17.10 3.67 -5.75
CA GLU A 30 -17.44 3.35 -4.36
C GLU A 30 -18.32 2.11 -4.24
N LEU A 31 -19.39 2.04 -5.05
CA LEU A 31 -20.29 0.90 -5.06
C LEU A 31 -19.57 -0.41 -5.39
N GLN A 32 -18.62 -0.38 -6.32
CA GLN A 32 -17.84 -1.56 -6.68
C GLN A 32 -16.87 -1.96 -5.56
N GLN A 33 -16.22 -0.98 -4.90
CA GLN A 33 -15.30 -1.26 -3.80
C GLN A 33 -16.02 -1.77 -2.55
N VAL A 34 -17.21 -1.26 -2.24
CA VAL A 34 -18.03 -1.80 -1.15
C VAL A 34 -18.25 -3.30 -1.34
N GLY A 35 -18.65 -3.74 -2.54
CA GLY A 35 -18.84 -5.17 -2.82
C GLY A 35 -17.55 -5.99 -2.70
N ASP A 36 -16.41 -5.46 -3.13
CA ASP A 36 -15.11 -6.13 -2.98
C ASP A 36 -14.73 -6.29 -1.50
N PHE A 37 -14.89 -5.22 -0.72
CA PHE A 37 -14.56 -5.23 0.71
C PHE A 37 -15.53 -6.10 1.51
N GLU A 38 -16.82 -6.12 1.18
CA GLU A 38 -17.79 -7.04 1.78
C GLU A 38 -17.36 -8.50 1.58
N GLY A 39 -17.02 -8.89 0.35
CA GLY A 39 -16.55 -10.25 0.07
C GLY A 39 -15.24 -10.60 0.79
N LEU A 40 -14.32 -9.65 0.92
CA LEU A 40 -13.08 -9.84 1.66
C LEU A 40 -13.32 -10.00 3.16
N LEU A 41 -14.12 -9.12 3.77
CA LEU A 41 -14.45 -9.17 5.19
C LEU A 41 -15.28 -10.42 5.56
N GLU A 42 -16.12 -10.89 4.64
CA GLU A 42 -16.82 -12.15 4.82
C GLU A 42 -15.88 -13.36 4.81
N ALA A 43 -14.95 -13.40 3.85
CA ALA A 43 -13.99 -14.50 3.75
C ALA A 43 -13.01 -14.54 4.93
N MET A 44 -12.75 -13.40 5.57
CA MET A 44 -11.82 -13.23 6.68
C MET A 44 -12.53 -13.03 8.02
N ASP A 45 -13.77 -13.41 8.15
CA ASP A 45 -14.56 -13.20 9.37
C ASP A 45 -13.84 -13.75 10.62
N GLY A 46 -13.74 -12.96 11.67
CA GLY A 46 -12.95 -13.27 12.88
C GLY A 46 -11.44 -13.07 12.75
N LEU A 47 -10.95 -12.61 11.60
CA LEU A 47 -9.53 -12.37 11.33
C LEU A 47 -9.27 -10.92 10.92
N PRO A 48 -8.09 -10.36 11.22
CA PRO A 48 -7.75 -9.00 10.84
C PRO A 48 -7.59 -8.85 9.31
N VAL A 49 -8.10 -7.74 8.78
CA VAL A 49 -8.00 -7.36 7.38
C VAL A 49 -7.43 -5.95 7.29
N ILE A 50 -6.24 -5.81 6.75
CA ILE A 50 -5.63 -4.50 6.50
C ILE A 50 -5.94 -4.08 5.06
N ILE A 51 -6.65 -2.97 4.90
CA ILE A 51 -6.90 -2.36 3.60
C ILE A 51 -5.92 -1.21 3.40
N ARG A 52 -4.97 -1.41 2.49
CA ARG A 52 -4.09 -0.33 2.03
C ARG A 52 -4.84 0.59 1.07
N LEU A 53 -4.86 1.89 1.36
CA LEU A 53 -5.40 2.88 0.44
C LEU A 53 -4.55 2.96 -0.83
N LEU A 54 -5.08 3.59 -1.87
CA LEU A 54 -4.48 3.65 -3.20
C LEU A 54 -3.03 4.12 -3.15
N ASP A 55 -2.11 3.30 -3.64
CA ASP A 55 -0.68 3.56 -3.61
C ASP A 55 -0.05 3.85 -4.97
N PRO A 56 -0.34 3.09 -6.05
CA PRO A 56 0.42 3.19 -7.29
C PRO A 56 0.40 4.60 -7.90
N PRO A 57 1.47 5.00 -8.62
CA PRO A 57 1.53 6.27 -9.31
C PRO A 57 0.53 6.35 -10.47
N LEU A 58 0.16 7.57 -10.87
CA LEU A 58 -0.91 7.79 -11.83
C LEU A 58 -0.65 7.18 -13.21
N HIS A 59 0.60 7.05 -13.64
CA HIS A 59 0.93 6.48 -14.95
C HIS A 59 0.49 5.01 -15.09
N GLU A 60 0.31 4.28 -13.99
CA GLU A 60 -0.23 2.91 -14.04
C GLU A 60 -1.72 2.85 -14.41
N PHE A 61 -2.43 3.95 -14.26
CA PHE A 61 -3.87 4.03 -14.53
C PHE A 61 -4.18 4.80 -15.80
N LEU A 62 -3.30 5.70 -16.20
CA LEU A 62 -3.50 6.56 -17.33
C LEU A 62 -2.93 5.92 -18.61
N PRO A 63 -3.59 6.10 -19.78
CA PRO A 63 -3.01 5.67 -21.03
C PRO A 63 -1.71 6.43 -21.28
N SER A 64 -0.71 5.76 -21.84
CA SER A 64 0.52 6.43 -22.24
C SER A 64 0.25 7.40 -23.41
N ARG A 65 1.03 8.47 -23.49
CA ARG A 65 0.93 9.41 -24.62
C ARG A 65 1.15 8.71 -25.96
N LEU A 66 2.06 7.75 -26.00
CA LEU A 66 2.33 6.96 -27.20
C LEU A 66 1.09 6.16 -27.66
N GLU A 67 0.38 5.53 -26.74
CA GLU A 67 -0.87 4.81 -27.06
C GLU A 67 -1.93 5.76 -27.61
N LEU A 68 -2.09 6.93 -26.99
CA LEU A 68 -3.03 7.96 -27.47
C LEU A 68 -2.66 8.48 -28.84
N GLU A 69 -1.39 8.78 -29.10
CA GLU A 69 -0.90 9.22 -30.40
C GLU A 69 -1.11 8.15 -31.49
N GLN A 70 -0.83 6.88 -31.17
CA GLN A 70 -1.08 5.77 -32.11
C GLN A 70 -2.57 5.61 -32.43
N GLU A 71 -3.45 5.78 -31.42
CA GLU A 71 -4.89 5.71 -31.64
C GLU A 71 -5.39 6.92 -32.43
N MET A 72 -4.90 8.13 -32.16
CA MET A 72 -5.21 9.31 -32.95
C MET A 72 -4.82 9.13 -34.42
N LEU A 73 -3.61 8.60 -34.69
CA LEU A 73 -3.17 8.29 -36.04
C LEU A 73 -4.06 7.26 -36.74
N ARG A 74 -4.53 6.25 -36.02
CA ARG A 74 -5.48 5.25 -36.56
C ARG A 74 -6.79 5.91 -36.94
N ARG A 75 -7.36 6.74 -36.07
CA ARG A 75 -8.63 7.44 -36.32
C ARG A 75 -8.52 8.44 -37.47
N VAL A 76 -7.44 9.21 -37.54
CA VAL A 76 -7.20 10.14 -38.68
C VAL A 76 -7.17 9.38 -40.00
N ARG A 77 -6.47 8.26 -40.09
CA ARG A 77 -6.44 7.42 -41.31
C ARG A 77 -7.82 6.85 -41.69
N ALA A 78 -8.67 6.62 -40.67
CA ALA A 78 -10.04 6.14 -40.88
C ALA A 78 -11.06 7.30 -41.12
N GLY A 79 -10.62 8.54 -41.13
CA GLY A 79 -11.50 9.69 -41.26
C GLY A 79 -12.43 9.94 -40.06
N GLN A 80 -12.02 9.46 -38.89
CA GLN A 80 -12.76 9.59 -37.63
C GLN A 80 -12.29 10.80 -36.82
N PRO A 81 -13.16 11.43 -36.01
CA PRO A 81 -12.77 12.54 -35.15
C PRO A 81 -11.79 12.09 -34.04
N ILE A 82 -10.92 13.00 -33.61
CA ILE A 82 -9.90 12.79 -32.60
C ILE A 82 -9.99 13.74 -31.40
N ASP A 83 -10.99 14.61 -31.36
CA ASP A 83 -11.10 15.68 -30.35
C ASP A 83 -11.14 15.14 -28.93
N ASP A 84 -11.80 14.00 -28.70
CA ASP A 84 -11.85 13.30 -27.42
C ASP A 84 -10.48 12.77 -27.00
N LEU A 85 -9.72 12.20 -27.94
CA LEU A 85 -8.36 11.67 -27.66
C LEU A 85 -7.37 12.81 -27.45
N GLN A 86 -7.51 13.92 -28.19
CA GLN A 86 -6.67 15.10 -28.00
C GLN A 86 -6.92 15.69 -26.61
N ALA A 87 -8.18 15.88 -26.22
CA ALA A 87 -8.52 16.37 -24.89
C ALA A 87 -7.98 15.44 -23.77
N MET A 88 -8.03 14.11 -23.98
CA MET A 88 -7.47 13.14 -23.06
C MET A 88 -5.94 13.25 -22.99
N SER A 89 -5.26 13.37 -24.13
CA SER A 89 -3.82 13.55 -24.21
C SER A 89 -3.35 14.81 -23.47
N ASP A 90 -4.09 15.91 -23.62
CA ASP A 90 -3.81 17.17 -22.93
C ASP A 90 -4.00 17.05 -21.41
N GLN A 91 -4.95 16.22 -20.95
CA GLN A 91 -5.13 15.94 -19.51
C GLN A 91 -4.02 15.03 -18.99
N VAL A 92 -3.67 13.97 -19.70
CA VAL A 92 -2.57 13.06 -19.32
C VAL A 92 -1.25 13.82 -19.19
N ALA A 93 -0.95 14.72 -20.13
CA ALA A 93 0.26 15.54 -20.11
C ALA A 93 0.39 16.41 -18.83
N ARG A 94 -0.72 16.75 -18.16
CA ARG A 94 -0.68 17.50 -16.89
C ARG A 94 -0.25 16.66 -15.71
N TRP A 95 -0.37 15.33 -15.81
CA TRP A 95 -0.03 14.37 -14.78
C TRP A 95 1.24 13.59 -15.11
N GLU A 96 1.92 13.96 -16.21
CA GLU A 96 3.18 13.32 -16.59
C GLU A 96 4.29 13.71 -15.62
N GLU A 97 4.99 12.72 -15.10
CA GLU A 97 6.05 12.88 -14.13
C GLU A 97 7.37 12.29 -14.66
N ASP A 98 8.48 12.98 -14.40
CA ASP A 98 9.82 12.47 -14.80
C ASP A 98 10.21 11.23 -14.00
N ASN A 99 9.79 11.16 -12.73
CA ASN A 99 10.04 10.01 -11.85
C ASN A 99 8.79 9.68 -11.03
N PRO A 100 7.84 8.92 -11.61
CA PRO A 100 6.57 8.61 -10.97
C PRO A 100 6.70 7.84 -9.64
N MET A 101 7.73 7.00 -9.49
CA MET A 101 7.96 6.24 -8.25
C MET A 101 8.28 7.14 -7.05
N LEU A 102 8.88 8.31 -7.30
CA LEU A 102 9.19 9.33 -6.29
C LEU A 102 8.22 10.52 -6.31
N GLY A 103 7.23 10.48 -7.18
CA GLY A 103 6.30 11.56 -7.46
C GLY A 103 4.99 11.50 -6.67
N LEU A 104 3.90 11.78 -7.38
CA LEU A 104 2.54 11.90 -6.85
C LEU A 104 1.87 10.52 -6.74
N ARG A 105 2.16 9.81 -5.67
CA ARG A 105 1.56 8.51 -5.33
C ARG A 105 1.32 8.40 -3.83
N GLY A 106 0.60 7.38 -3.40
CA GLY A 106 0.35 7.09 -1.99
C GLY A 106 -0.29 8.27 -1.26
N VAL A 107 0.17 8.55 -0.06
CA VAL A 107 -0.34 9.65 0.78
C VAL A 107 -0.33 11.00 0.07
N ARG A 108 0.68 11.27 -0.78
CA ARG A 108 0.78 12.53 -1.53
C ARG A 108 -0.39 12.70 -2.48
N LEU A 109 -0.73 11.62 -3.22
CA LEU A 109 -1.90 11.59 -4.08
C LEU A 109 -3.19 11.78 -3.26
N GLY A 110 -3.31 11.09 -2.12
CA GLY A 110 -4.47 11.22 -1.23
C GLY A 110 -4.66 12.63 -0.68
N LEU A 111 -3.59 13.36 -0.40
CA LEU A 111 -3.66 14.76 0.04
C LEU A 111 -4.05 15.72 -1.09
N MET A 112 -3.71 15.41 -2.34
CA MET A 112 -4.05 16.23 -3.52
C MET A 112 -5.42 15.88 -4.11
N LEU A 113 -5.79 14.60 -4.16
CA LEU A 113 -7.08 14.08 -4.62
C LEU A 113 -7.87 13.47 -3.44
N LYS A 114 -8.19 14.31 -2.46
CA LYS A 114 -8.81 13.90 -1.19
C LYS A 114 -10.06 13.04 -1.38
N ASP A 115 -10.88 13.37 -2.36
CA ASP A 115 -12.16 12.68 -2.60
C ASP A 115 -11.97 11.19 -2.91
N LEU A 116 -10.84 10.81 -3.50
CA LEU A 116 -10.52 9.43 -3.81
C LEU A 116 -10.25 8.61 -2.53
N TYR A 117 -9.47 9.13 -1.60
CA TYR A 117 -9.18 8.47 -0.33
C TYR A 117 -10.40 8.50 0.61
N ARG A 118 -11.15 9.62 0.64
CA ARG A 118 -12.43 9.71 1.33
C ARG A 118 -13.41 8.62 0.86
N MET A 119 -13.55 8.47 -0.45
CA MET A 119 -14.38 7.42 -1.05
C MET A 119 -13.93 6.02 -0.63
N GLN A 120 -12.62 5.74 -0.62
CA GLN A 120 -12.11 4.44 -0.21
C GLN A 120 -12.38 4.15 1.27
N ALA A 121 -12.19 5.13 2.16
CA ALA A 121 -12.49 5.02 3.58
C ALA A 121 -13.99 4.76 3.82
N ARG A 122 -14.88 5.50 3.11
CA ARG A 122 -16.34 5.26 3.17
C ARG A 122 -16.70 3.86 2.69
N ALA A 123 -16.12 3.43 1.58
CA ALA A 123 -16.41 2.10 1.03
C ALA A 123 -16.02 0.98 2.00
N ALA A 124 -14.83 1.07 2.61
CA ALA A 124 -14.35 0.11 3.59
C ALA A 124 -15.23 0.10 4.86
N THR A 125 -15.56 1.28 5.39
CA THR A 125 -16.43 1.43 6.57
C THR A 125 -17.85 0.95 6.30
N THR A 126 -18.39 1.21 5.11
CA THR A 126 -19.72 0.74 4.71
C THR A 126 -19.75 -0.79 4.64
N ALA A 127 -18.74 -1.41 4.04
CA ALA A 127 -18.62 -2.86 3.98
C ALA A 127 -18.52 -3.48 5.38
N LEU A 128 -17.70 -2.90 6.26
CA LEU A 128 -17.58 -3.31 7.66
C LEU A 128 -18.93 -3.27 8.37
N THR A 129 -19.62 -2.13 8.28
CA THR A 129 -20.93 -1.92 8.92
C THR A 129 -21.96 -2.95 8.44
N ARG A 130 -22.02 -3.21 7.14
CA ARG A 130 -22.94 -4.20 6.57
C ARG A 130 -22.62 -5.61 7.05
N ARG A 131 -21.34 -5.97 7.13
CA ARG A 131 -20.93 -7.30 7.63
C ARG A 131 -21.32 -7.51 9.08
N ILE A 132 -21.14 -6.50 9.95
CA ILE A 132 -21.59 -6.53 11.35
C ILE A 132 -23.12 -6.68 11.43
N GLN A 133 -23.86 -5.90 10.63
CA GLN A 133 -25.32 -5.98 10.59
C GLN A 133 -25.82 -7.34 10.10
N ALA A 134 -25.04 -8.03 9.28
CA ALA A 134 -25.32 -9.40 8.85
C ALA A 134 -24.93 -10.47 9.89
N GLY A 135 -24.42 -10.06 11.07
CA GLY A 135 -24.05 -10.95 12.18
C GLY A 135 -22.64 -11.52 12.09
N GLY A 136 -21.77 -10.95 11.27
CA GLY A 136 -20.34 -11.30 11.19
C GLY A 136 -19.49 -10.63 12.26
N ASP A 137 -18.22 -11.04 12.30
CA ASP A 137 -17.17 -10.50 13.20
C ASP A 137 -15.95 -9.99 12.39
N PRO A 138 -16.13 -8.93 11.57
CA PRO A 138 -15.05 -8.40 10.75
C PRO A 138 -14.11 -7.50 11.55
N HIS A 139 -12.80 -7.62 11.33
CA HIS A 139 -11.76 -6.78 11.93
C HIS A 139 -11.03 -6.00 10.83
N LEU A 140 -11.44 -4.75 10.61
CA LEU A 140 -10.90 -3.87 9.58
C LEU A 140 -9.83 -2.95 10.16
N GLU A 141 -8.70 -2.84 9.44
CA GLU A 141 -7.65 -1.85 9.66
C GLU A 141 -7.40 -1.07 8.35
N ILE A 142 -7.11 0.22 8.44
CA ILE A 142 -6.81 1.07 7.27
C ILE A 142 -5.33 1.45 7.30
N MET A 143 -4.63 1.23 6.18
CA MET A 143 -3.20 1.50 6.04
C MET A 143 -2.95 2.59 5.00
N ILE A 144 -2.21 3.64 5.42
CA ILE A 144 -1.82 4.76 4.58
C ILE A 144 -0.43 4.50 4.01
N PRO A 145 -0.28 4.40 2.67
CA PRO A 145 1.01 4.13 2.03
C PRO A 145 1.88 5.38 1.89
N LEU A 146 3.19 5.19 1.77
CA LEU A 146 4.19 6.17 1.36
C LEU A 146 4.33 7.40 2.26
N VAL A 147 4.00 7.27 3.53
CA VAL A 147 4.13 8.35 4.52
C VAL A 147 5.61 8.64 4.77
N ALA A 148 5.99 9.93 4.65
CA ALA A 148 7.32 10.41 4.93
C ALA A 148 7.39 11.21 6.25
N THR A 149 6.28 11.79 6.69
CA THR A 149 6.22 12.65 7.88
C THR A 149 5.00 12.35 8.74
N ALA A 150 5.09 12.60 10.04
CA ALA A 150 3.94 12.50 10.94
C ALA A 150 2.79 13.44 10.52
N GLU A 151 3.10 14.62 9.99
CA GLU A 151 2.09 15.59 9.54
C GLU A 151 1.25 15.07 8.37
N GLU A 152 1.84 14.33 7.42
CA GLU A 152 1.08 13.66 6.37
C GLU A 152 0.08 12.66 6.94
N LEU A 153 0.53 11.88 7.93
CA LEU A 153 -0.32 10.88 8.59
C LEU A 153 -1.44 11.54 9.40
N ILE A 154 -1.14 12.61 10.17
CA ILE A 154 -2.12 13.36 10.94
C ILE A 154 -3.26 13.85 10.04
N ARG A 155 -2.93 14.55 8.96
CA ARG A 155 -3.95 15.09 8.04
C ARG A 155 -4.78 14.01 7.36
N MET A 156 -4.13 12.90 7.05
CA MET A 156 -4.82 11.77 6.42
C MET A 156 -5.72 11.07 7.42
N ARG A 157 -5.25 10.86 8.65
CA ARG A 157 -6.02 10.26 9.74
C ARG A 157 -7.28 11.07 10.05
N GLU A 158 -7.14 12.38 10.26
CA GLU A 158 -8.28 13.28 10.47
C GLU A 158 -9.36 13.13 9.39
N MET A 159 -8.93 13.13 8.12
CA MET A 159 -9.83 12.98 6.98
C MET A 159 -10.54 11.61 6.95
N ILE A 160 -9.84 10.54 7.30
CA ILE A 160 -10.40 9.17 7.33
C ILE A 160 -11.36 9.02 8.51
N GLU A 161 -11.01 9.54 9.68
CA GLU A 161 -11.86 9.53 10.88
C GLU A 161 -13.18 10.30 10.65
N GLU A 162 -13.15 11.43 9.94
CA GLU A 162 -14.36 12.15 9.51
C GLU A 162 -15.27 11.27 8.64
N GLU A 163 -14.71 10.52 7.70
CA GLU A 163 -15.48 9.62 6.83
C GLU A 163 -16.04 8.42 7.59
N ILE A 164 -15.25 7.84 8.50
CA ILE A 164 -15.70 6.76 9.39
C ILE A 164 -16.89 7.25 10.24
N ALA A 165 -16.75 8.42 10.90
CA ALA A 165 -17.80 8.99 11.72
C ALA A 165 -19.09 9.28 10.91
N THR A 166 -18.94 9.75 9.67
CA THR A 166 -20.07 10.02 8.77
C THR A 166 -20.77 8.71 8.37
N ALA A 167 -20.01 7.69 8.01
CA ALA A 167 -20.55 6.40 7.58
C ALA A 167 -21.18 5.60 8.73
N THR A 168 -20.67 5.76 9.96
CA THR A 168 -21.16 5.06 11.16
C THR A 168 -22.28 5.82 11.89
N GLY A 169 -22.34 7.15 11.75
CA GLY A 169 -23.28 8.01 12.47
C GLY A 169 -24.75 7.66 12.26
N SER A 170 -25.11 7.01 11.16
CA SER A 170 -26.45 6.49 10.89
C SER A 170 -26.70 5.10 11.49
N SER A 171 -25.66 4.37 11.89
CA SER A 171 -25.76 2.99 12.40
C SER A 171 -25.78 2.88 13.92
N GLY A 172 -25.35 3.94 14.64
CA GLY A 172 -25.25 3.95 16.11
C GLY A 172 -24.17 3.02 16.67
N VAL A 173 -23.27 2.50 15.83
CA VAL A 173 -22.20 1.58 16.20
C VAL A 173 -20.89 2.36 16.24
N GLU A 174 -20.24 2.44 17.39
CA GLU A 174 -18.84 2.88 17.47
C GLU A 174 -17.96 1.77 16.94
N LEU A 175 -17.24 2.05 15.86
CA LEU A 175 -16.31 1.10 15.23
C LEU A 175 -14.88 1.61 15.43
N PRO A 176 -14.10 1.02 16.34
CA PRO A 176 -12.68 1.31 16.41
C PRO A 176 -12.00 0.67 15.17
N ILE A 177 -11.73 1.49 14.17
CA ILE A 177 -10.95 1.07 12.99
C ILE A 177 -9.54 1.60 13.20
N PRO A 178 -8.54 0.73 13.46
CA PRO A 178 -7.15 1.14 13.56
C PRO A 178 -6.67 1.78 12.25
N ILE A 179 -5.96 2.90 12.37
CA ILE A 179 -5.37 3.60 11.23
C ILE A 179 -3.85 3.59 11.39
N GLY A 180 -3.18 2.83 10.54
CA GLY A 180 -1.73 2.71 10.53
C GLY A 180 -1.11 3.19 9.24
N THR A 181 0.20 3.00 9.15
CA THR A 181 0.95 3.44 7.97
C THR A 181 1.96 2.41 7.52
N MET A 182 2.33 2.52 6.24
CA MET A 182 3.45 1.79 5.69
C MET A 182 4.75 2.56 5.94
N ILE A 183 5.72 1.90 6.56
CA ILE A 183 7.09 2.41 6.69
C ILE A 183 7.89 1.85 5.52
N GLU A 184 8.04 2.64 4.49
CA GLU A 184 8.66 2.22 3.23
C GLU A 184 9.59 3.27 2.62
N LEU A 185 9.77 4.38 3.31
CA LEU A 185 10.76 5.38 2.99
C LEU A 185 11.86 5.40 4.06
N PRO A 186 13.14 5.51 3.71
CA PRO A 186 14.23 5.63 4.70
C PRO A 186 14.01 6.75 5.70
N ARG A 187 13.46 7.90 5.25
CA ARG A 187 13.12 9.01 6.13
C ARG A 187 12.07 8.62 7.17
N ALA A 188 11.00 7.93 6.76
CA ALA A 188 9.97 7.46 7.68
C ALA A 188 10.55 6.50 8.73
N ALA A 189 11.42 5.57 8.30
CA ALA A 189 12.10 4.65 9.21
C ALA A 189 12.99 5.37 10.24
N LEU A 190 13.72 6.42 9.82
CA LEU A 190 14.57 7.22 10.69
C LEU A 190 13.82 8.18 11.61
N THR A 191 12.54 8.42 11.39
CA THR A 191 11.68 9.28 12.21
C THR A 191 10.45 8.55 12.73
N ALA A 192 10.54 7.23 12.82
CA ALA A 192 9.42 6.35 13.15
C ALA A 192 8.83 6.63 14.54
N GLY A 193 9.65 7.06 15.50
CA GLY A 193 9.16 7.45 16.81
C GLY A 193 8.16 8.61 16.77
N HIS A 194 8.33 9.58 15.86
CA HIS A 194 7.34 10.65 15.68
C HIS A 194 6.06 10.16 14.99
N ILE A 195 6.20 9.27 14.01
CA ILE A 195 5.06 8.71 13.27
C ILE A 195 4.23 7.80 14.17
N ALA A 196 4.89 7.04 15.06
CA ALA A 196 4.24 6.12 16.00
C ALA A 196 3.31 6.81 17.01
N GLN A 197 3.51 8.11 17.29
CA GLN A 197 2.63 8.87 18.17
C GLN A 197 1.20 9.04 17.59
N VAL A 198 1.06 8.86 16.29
CA VAL A 198 -0.19 9.08 15.56
C VAL A 198 -0.62 7.86 14.72
N ALA A 199 0.11 6.77 14.79
CA ALA A 199 -0.20 5.51 14.12
C ALA A 199 -0.62 4.44 15.12
N ASP A 200 -1.62 3.64 14.76
CA ASP A 200 -2.03 2.48 15.56
C ASP A 200 -1.18 1.25 15.23
N PHE A 201 -0.64 1.16 14.01
CA PHE A 201 0.27 0.10 13.59
C PHE A 201 1.22 0.55 12.48
N PHE A 202 2.31 -0.20 12.32
CA PHE A 202 3.24 -0.09 11.19
C PHE A 202 3.23 -1.37 10.36
N SER A 203 3.41 -1.19 9.04
CA SER A 203 3.77 -2.27 8.13
C SER A 203 4.98 -1.84 7.30
N PHE A 204 6.06 -2.60 7.33
CA PHE A 204 7.21 -2.31 6.47
C PHE A 204 6.91 -2.71 5.03
N GLY A 205 6.84 -1.72 4.13
CA GLY A 205 6.76 -1.91 2.68
C GLY A 205 8.14 -2.15 2.10
N THR A 206 8.62 -3.38 2.22
CA THR A 206 10.04 -3.67 1.95
C THR A 206 10.45 -3.57 0.49
N ASN A 207 9.52 -3.63 -0.45
CA ASN A 207 9.83 -3.38 -1.87
C ASN A 207 10.31 -1.93 -2.07
N ASP A 208 9.50 -0.94 -1.65
CA ASP A 208 9.84 0.47 -1.75
C ASP A 208 11.00 0.84 -0.81
N LEU A 209 11.03 0.31 0.42
CA LEU A 209 12.12 0.57 1.36
C LEU A 209 13.46 0.09 0.79
N THR A 210 13.51 -1.04 0.10
CA THR A 210 14.72 -1.55 -0.56
C THR A 210 15.12 -0.65 -1.73
N GLN A 211 14.18 -0.31 -2.63
CA GLN A 211 14.44 0.59 -3.75
C GLN A 211 15.04 1.93 -3.29
N MET A 212 14.41 2.54 -2.29
CA MET A 212 14.82 3.85 -1.78
C MET A 212 16.14 3.80 -1.01
N THR A 213 16.43 2.69 -0.31
CA THR A 213 17.66 2.53 0.46
C THR A 213 18.86 2.30 -0.46
N TYR A 214 18.70 1.49 -1.50
CA TYR A 214 19.74 1.27 -2.51
C TYR A 214 19.82 2.38 -3.56
N GLY A 215 18.74 3.18 -3.73
CA GLY A 215 18.63 4.13 -4.83
C GLY A 215 18.51 3.41 -6.19
N LEU A 216 17.81 2.28 -6.22
CA LEU A 216 17.59 1.45 -7.40
C LEU A 216 16.10 1.36 -7.73
N SER A 217 15.77 1.46 -9.00
CA SER A 217 14.48 0.98 -9.51
C SER A 217 14.53 -0.53 -9.62
N ARG A 218 13.56 -1.24 -9.04
CA ARG A 218 13.50 -2.70 -9.10
C ARG A 218 13.44 -3.20 -10.54
N ASP A 219 12.50 -2.66 -11.32
CA ASP A 219 12.24 -3.09 -12.68
C ASP A 219 13.47 -2.85 -13.59
N ASP A 220 14.12 -1.69 -13.44
CA ASP A 220 15.34 -1.39 -14.20
C ASP A 220 16.52 -2.26 -13.76
N ALA A 221 16.70 -2.47 -12.47
CA ALA A 221 17.79 -3.28 -11.96
C ALA A 221 17.65 -4.75 -12.37
N GLU A 222 16.47 -5.35 -12.17
CA GLU A 222 16.16 -6.73 -12.58
C GLU A 222 16.33 -6.91 -14.11
N GLY A 223 15.92 -5.92 -14.90
CA GLY A 223 15.98 -5.96 -16.36
C GLY A 223 17.37 -5.71 -16.97
N LEU A 224 18.26 -5.00 -16.27
CA LEU A 224 19.48 -4.48 -16.88
C LEU A 224 20.78 -5.01 -16.26
N PHE A 225 20.92 -5.02 -14.93
CA PHE A 225 22.24 -5.22 -14.31
C PHE A 225 22.25 -6.04 -13.01
N LEU A 226 21.13 -6.29 -12.36
CA LEU A 226 21.10 -6.99 -11.07
C LEU A 226 21.74 -8.39 -11.15
N ARG A 227 21.48 -9.09 -12.24
CA ARG A 227 22.09 -10.40 -12.51
C ARG A 227 23.61 -10.32 -12.57
N ASP A 228 24.15 -9.33 -13.28
CA ASP A 228 25.60 -9.14 -13.41
C ASP A 228 26.23 -8.79 -12.05
N TYR A 229 25.54 -8.03 -11.20
CA TYR A 229 25.98 -7.70 -9.84
C TYR A 229 26.09 -8.94 -8.96
N LEU A 230 25.14 -9.86 -9.08
CA LEU A 230 25.16 -11.14 -8.36
C LEU A 230 26.27 -12.06 -8.89
N GLU A 231 26.42 -12.19 -10.21
CA GLU A 231 27.45 -13.03 -10.84
C GLU A 231 28.89 -12.53 -10.54
N GLN A 232 29.06 -11.20 -10.41
CA GLN A 232 30.34 -10.60 -10.03
C GLN A 232 30.60 -10.57 -8.53
N GLY A 233 29.63 -10.98 -7.70
CA GLY A 233 29.73 -10.95 -6.25
C GLY A 233 29.70 -9.54 -5.64
N ILE A 234 29.22 -8.52 -6.39
CA ILE A 234 28.99 -7.16 -5.88
C ILE A 234 27.85 -7.18 -4.85
N LEU A 235 26.81 -7.95 -5.13
CA LEU A 235 25.76 -8.31 -4.19
C LEU A 235 25.83 -9.80 -3.87
N THR A 236 25.66 -10.15 -2.61
CA THR A 236 25.69 -11.54 -2.14
C THR A 236 24.37 -12.26 -2.36
N SER A 237 23.27 -11.52 -2.41
CA SER A 237 21.90 -12.00 -2.67
C SER A 237 21.09 -10.91 -3.34
N ASP A 238 20.01 -11.30 -3.98
CA ASP A 238 19.04 -10.37 -4.56
C ASP A 238 18.33 -9.61 -3.44
N PRO A 239 18.52 -8.29 -3.33
CA PRO A 239 17.95 -7.49 -2.24
C PRO A 239 16.42 -7.31 -2.33
N PHE A 240 15.80 -7.70 -3.44
CA PHE A 240 14.35 -7.71 -3.63
C PHE A 240 13.70 -9.05 -3.25
N GLN A 241 14.50 -10.10 -3.04
CA GLN A 241 14.04 -11.41 -2.59
C GLN A 241 14.33 -11.65 -1.12
N THR A 242 15.56 -11.34 -0.66
CA THR A 242 15.99 -11.51 0.73
C THR A 242 16.41 -10.16 1.31
N ILE A 243 15.96 -9.85 2.54
CA ILE A 243 16.25 -8.55 3.19
C ILE A 243 17.76 -8.35 3.31
N ASP A 244 18.24 -7.21 2.81
CA ASP A 244 19.56 -6.67 3.14
C ASP A 244 19.60 -6.30 4.63
N ARG A 245 20.19 -7.17 5.43
CA ARG A 245 20.25 -7.01 6.90
C ARG A 245 21.07 -5.80 7.33
N ALA A 246 22.04 -5.37 6.51
CA ALA A 246 22.97 -4.28 6.83
C ALA A 246 22.37 -2.88 6.61
N GLY A 247 21.65 -2.67 5.52
CA GLY A 247 21.00 -1.40 5.17
C GLY A 247 19.52 -1.40 5.55
N VAL A 248 18.68 -2.10 4.77
CA VAL A 248 17.23 -2.17 4.96
C VAL A 248 16.87 -2.73 6.33
N GLY A 249 17.50 -3.83 6.73
CA GLY A 249 17.29 -4.46 8.04
C GLY A 249 17.66 -3.54 9.22
N ARG A 250 18.68 -2.69 9.04
CA ARG A 250 19.01 -1.67 10.05
C ARG A 250 17.91 -0.63 10.18
N LEU A 251 17.31 -0.18 9.08
CA LEU A 251 16.18 0.75 9.10
C LEU A 251 14.97 0.14 9.79
N ILE A 252 14.64 -1.12 9.48
CA ILE A 252 13.55 -1.86 10.13
C ILE A 252 13.79 -1.93 11.64
N ARG A 253 15.01 -2.27 12.07
CA ARG A 253 15.37 -2.34 13.51
C ARG A 253 15.19 -1.01 14.22
N VAL A 254 15.70 0.08 13.62
CA VAL A 254 15.58 1.44 14.19
C VAL A 254 14.12 1.83 14.31
N ALA A 255 13.35 1.64 13.24
CA ALA A 255 11.94 2.03 13.21
C ALA A 255 11.08 1.23 14.20
N THR A 256 11.31 -0.07 14.31
CA THR A 256 10.59 -0.92 15.27
C THR A 256 10.91 -0.50 16.71
N LYS A 257 12.20 -0.26 17.01
CA LYS A 257 12.61 0.16 18.33
C LYS A 257 12.03 1.51 18.73
N GLU A 258 12.29 2.55 17.92
CA GLU A 258 11.85 3.91 18.21
C GLU A 258 10.32 4.05 18.16
N GLY A 259 9.67 3.29 17.28
CA GLY A 259 8.21 3.22 17.21
C GLY A 259 7.59 2.71 18.51
N ARG A 260 8.09 1.58 19.04
CA ARG A 260 7.61 0.99 20.30
C ARG A 260 8.02 1.78 21.54
N GLU A 261 9.15 2.47 21.52
CA GLU A 261 9.51 3.41 22.59
C GLU A 261 8.51 4.56 22.69
N SER A 262 7.99 5.03 21.55
CA SER A 262 6.99 6.12 21.49
C SER A 262 5.55 5.64 21.67
N ASN A 263 5.23 4.45 21.20
CA ASN A 263 3.91 3.79 21.34
C ASN A 263 4.11 2.31 21.74
N PRO A 264 4.06 1.98 23.04
CA PRO A 264 4.26 0.61 23.50
C PRO A 264 3.24 -0.42 22.98
N ASN A 265 2.08 0.03 22.49
CA ASN A 265 1.03 -0.83 21.93
C ASN A 265 1.12 -0.94 20.40
N LEU A 266 2.17 -0.39 19.79
CA LEU A 266 2.33 -0.38 18.34
C LEU A 266 2.47 -1.81 17.79
N THR A 267 1.52 -2.24 16.99
CA THR A 267 1.63 -3.46 16.19
C THR A 267 2.54 -3.19 14.98
N VAL A 268 3.49 -4.08 14.74
CA VAL A 268 4.48 -3.91 13.68
C VAL A 268 4.54 -5.14 12.81
N GLY A 269 4.26 -4.98 11.54
CA GLY A 269 4.33 -6.05 10.56
C GLY A 269 5.23 -5.74 9.37
N LEU A 270 5.31 -6.71 8.47
CA LEU A 270 6.07 -6.60 7.23
C LEU A 270 5.24 -7.12 6.06
N CYS A 271 5.32 -6.46 4.93
CA CYS A 271 4.74 -6.89 3.66
C CYS A 271 5.75 -6.75 2.52
N GLY A 272 5.38 -7.16 1.33
CA GLY A 272 6.24 -7.24 0.17
C GLY A 272 6.78 -8.66 -0.06
N GLU A 273 7.70 -8.80 -0.99
CA GLU A 273 8.26 -10.11 -1.38
C GLU A 273 8.96 -10.82 -0.22
N HIS A 274 9.60 -10.06 0.65
CA HIS A 274 10.33 -10.55 1.82
C HIS A 274 9.44 -11.24 2.85
N GLY A 275 8.14 -10.92 2.89
CA GLY A 275 7.17 -11.60 3.77
C GLY A 275 6.96 -13.08 3.44
N GLY A 276 7.42 -13.55 2.28
CA GLY A 276 7.40 -14.94 1.88
C GLY A 276 8.79 -15.61 1.83
N ASP A 277 9.85 -14.90 2.21
CA ASP A 277 11.22 -15.41 2.20
C ASP A 277 11.62 -15.91 3.60
N PRO A 278 12.05 -17.18 3.75
CA PRO A 278 12.36 -17.77 5.05
C PRO A 278 13.45 -17.02 5.84
N ASP A 279 14.53 -16.60 5.17
CA ASP A 279 15.65 -15.90 5.82
C ASP A 279 15.24 -14.52 6.31
N SER A 280 14.36 -13.85 5.55
CA SER A 280 13.77 -12.57 5.93
C SER A 280 12.80 -12.71 7.09
N ILE A 281 11.97 -13.76 7.10
CA ILE A 281 11.03 -14.06 8.21
C ILE A 281 11.79 -14.34 9.51
N GLU A 282 12.84 -15.16 9.48
CA GLU A 282 13.70 -15.41 10.63
C GLU A 282 14.31 -14.11 11.18
N PHE A 283 14.82 -13.27 10.27
CA PHE A 283 15.41 -11.99 10.64
C PHE A 283 14.41 -11.06 11.34
N VAL A 284 13.21 -10.88 10.78
CA VAL A 284 12.20 -9.97 11.37
C VAL A 284 11.54 -10.56 12.61
N HIS A 285 11.46 -11.89 12.73
CA HIS A 285 11.09 -12.56 13.97
C HIS A 285 12.05 -12.19 15.11
N GLY A 286 13.36 -12.24 14.87
CA GLY A 286 14.38 -11.80 15.85
C GLY A 286 14.34 -10.30 16.20
N LEU A 287 13.64 -9.47 15.41
CA LEU A 287 13.35 -8.07 15.73
C LEU A 287 12.03 -7.91 16.49
N GLY A 288 11.28 -9.00 16.70
CA GLY A 288 10.02 -9.03 17.41
C GLY A 288 8.86 -8.43 16.63
N LEU A 289 8.82 -8.55 15.29
CA LEU A 289 7.65 -8.16 14.51
C LEU A 289 6.47 -9.08 14.84
N ASP A 290 5.25 -8.53 14.80
CA ASP A 290 4.03 -9.22 15.19
C ASP A 290 3.45 -10.09 14.08
N TYR A 291 3.62 -9.68 12.80
CA TYR A 291 3.13 -10.42 11.65
C TYR A 291 3.94 -10.18 10.37
N VAL A 292 3.78 -11.09 9.42
CA VAL A 292 4.22 -10.92 8.03
C VAL A 292 3.04 -11.14 7.08
N SER A 293 3.02 -10.39 5.99
CA SER A 293 2.09 -10.59 4.88
C SER A 293 2.84 -11.04 3.64
N CYS A 294 2.32 -12.04 2.94
CA CYS A 294 2.87 -12.52 1.68
C CYS A 294 1.77 -12.87 0.69
N SER A 295 2.15 -13.09 -0.56
CA SER A 295 1.20 -13.55 -1.58
C SER A 295 0.61 -14.93 -1.22
N PRO A 296 -0.66 -15.23 -1.57
CA PRO A 296 -1.33 -16.47 -1.19
C PRO A 296 -0.52 -17.75 -1.43
N PRO A 297 0.18 -17.94 -2.56
CA PRO A 297 0.99 -19.15 -2.80
C PRO A 297 2.16 -19.33 -1.83
N ARG A 298 2.60 -18.26 -1.14
CA ARG A 298 3.74 -18.31 -0.19
C ARG A 298 3.32 -18.52 1.25
N VAL A 299 2.02 -18.47 1.57
CA VAL A 299 1.52 -18.54 2.96
C VAL A 299 1.97 -19.80 3.68
N GLU A 300 1.92 -20.97 3.05
CA GLU A 300 2.35 -22.23 3.65
C GLU A 300 3.84 -22.20 4.02
N GLY A 301 4.70 -21.74 3.11
CA GLY A 301 6.14 -21.58 3.35
C GLY A 301 6.43 -20.55 4.44
N ALA A 302 5.74 -19.41 4.42
CA ALA A 302 5.89 -18.37 5.43
C ALA A 302 5.50 -18.86 6.84
N ARG A 303 4.39 -19.60 6.97
CA ARG A 303 3.99 -20.21 8.24
C ARG A 303 5.02 -21.22 8.77
N LEU A 304 5.59 -22.04 7.88
CA LEU A 304 6.65 -22.98 8.24
C LEU A 304 7.90 -22.23 8.73
N ALA A 305 8.35 -21.21 8.01
CA ALA A 305 9.50 -20.41 8.39
C ALA A 305 9.29 -19.69 9.74
N ALA A 306 8.11 -19.11 9.96
CA ALA A 306 7.77 -18.47 11.23
C ALA A 306 7.77 -19.48 12.41
N ALA A 307 7.25 -20.70 12.19
CA ALA A 307 7.28 -21.75 13.19
C ALA A 307 8.72 -22.21 13.50
N GLN A 308 9.58 -22.33 12.49
CA GLN A 308 10.99 -22.68 12.66
C GLN A 308 11.75 -21.60 13.44
N ALA A 309 11.52 -20.32 13.13
CA ALA A 309 12.11 -19.20 13.86
C ALA A 309 11.72 -19.24 15.36
N ALA A 310 10.43 -19.44 15.67
CA ALA A 310 9.94 -19.54 17.04
C ALA A 310 10.52 -20.75 17.82
N LEU A 311 10.75 -21.89 17.17
CA LEU A 311 11.41 -23.05 17.77
C LEU A 311 12.89 -22.79 18.04
N GLY A 312 13.58 -22.06 17.15
CA GLY A 312 14.99 -21.69 17.32
C GLY A 312 15.21 -20.82 18.58
N ASP A 313 14.30 -19.91 18.88
CA ASP A 313 14.36 -19.11 20.11
C ASP A 313 14.21 -19.97 21.38
N THR A 314 13.30 -20.95 21.34
CA THR A 314 13.08 -21.88 22.47
C THR A 314 14.31 -22.74 22.75
N GLU A 315 15.00 -23.21 21.71
CA GLU A 315 16.25 -23.99 21.89
C GLU A 315 17.40 -23.12 22.42
N SER A 316 17.47 -21.86 21.98
CA SER A 316 18.49 -20.92 22.45
C SER A 316 18.26 -20.52 23.90
N ALA A 317 17.03 -20.34 24.34
CA ALA A 317 16.67 -20.09 25.74
C ALA A 317 17.01 -21.31 26.65
N ASN A 318 16.70 -22.53 26.19
CA ASN A 318 16.99 -23.77 26.96
C ASN A 318 18.48 -24.09 27.02
N ARG A 319 19.37 -23.50 26.23
CA ARG A 319 20.82 -23.65 26.30
C ARG A 319 21.50 -22.59 27.17
N ALA A 320 20.77 -21.55 27.54
CA ALA A 320 21.26 -20.43 28.36
C ALA A 320 20.99 -20.65 29.88
N ASP A 321 20.13 -21.60 30.23
CA ASP A 321 19.90 -22.12 31.59
C ASP A 321 20.78 -23.36 31.85
#